data_3edcf0dec37ec96435cea3535fce0aef
#
_entry.id   3edcf0dec37ec96435cea3535fce0aef
#
_cell.length_a   1.000
_cell.length_b   1.000
_cell.length_c   1.000
_cell.angle_alpha   90.00
_cell.angle_beta   90.00
_cell.angle_gamma   90.00
#
_symmetry.space_group_name_H-M   'P 1'
#
loop_
_entity.id
_entity.type
_entity.pdbx_description
1 polymer ?
#
loop_
_entity_poly.entity_id
_entity_poly.type
_entity_poly.pdbx_seq_one_letter_code
_entity_poly.pdbx_strand_id
1 'polypeptide(L)'
;MNDVSNDKFWNQCYIENNTGWDIGSVTPAFKQWADNLQKKSKILVPGAGNGYDPLYFSSLGHDVTAIDFSEAAVSKMKSKAKEENLDLKVIRCDFFDMLDKFKNDFDYVVEYTFYCAIDPINRNRYVDIVHHLLNDNGNLIALFLPLNKDISDGGPPFAVKETEIENKFSKKFDLIDSYMHPLSIDQRKENEKFYILKKK
;
A
#
# COMPACT_ATOMS: atom_id res chain seq x y z
N MET A 1 -22.76 8.07 5.09
CA MET A 1 -21.39 7.56 5.27
C MET A 1 -20.96 6.99 3.92
N ASN A 2 -19.84 7.40 3.37
CA ASN A 2 -19.37 6.88 2.08
C ASN A 2 -19.06 5.39 2.24
N ASP A 3 -19.55 4.57 1.31
CA ASP A 3 -19.21 3.13 1.30
C ASP A 3 -17.83 2.93 0.69
N VAL A 4 -16.81 2.87 1.56
CA VAL A 4 -15.41 2.70 1.17
C VAL A 4 -15.09 1.32 0.60
N SER A 5 -16.02 0.36 0.71
CA SER A 5 -15.90 -0.96 0.07
C SER A 5 -16.35 -0.93 -1.40
N ASN A 6 -16.92 0.19 -1.85
CA ASN A 6 -17.46 0.33 -3.19
C ASN A 6 -16.43 0.97 -4.13
N ASP A 7 -16.08 0.26 -5.20
CA ASP A 7 -15.16 0.73 -6.23
C ASP A 7 -15.62 2.05 -6.89
N LYS A 8 -16.95 2.27 -7.02
CA LYS A 8 -17.51 3.47 -7.62
C LYS A 8 -17.16 4.73 -6.83
N PHE A 9 -17.15 4.65 -5.49
CA PHE A 9 -16.77 5.79 -4.64
C PHE A 9 -15.33 6.24 -4.96
N TRP A 10 -14.39 5.31 -4.94
CA TRP A 10 -12.99 5.62 -5.23
C TRP A 10 -12.76 6.00 -6.69
N ASN A 11 -13.43 5.31 -7.62
CA ASN A 11 -13.35 5.63 -9.04
C ASN A 11 -13.79 7.08 -9.32
N GLN A 12 -14.86 7.54 -8.66
CA GLN A 12 -15.34 8.91 -8.78
C GLN A 12 -14.31 9.92 -8.27
N CYS A 13 -13.64 9.62 -7.14
CA CYS A 13 -12.55 10.47 -6.64
C CYS A 13 -11.43 10.67 -7.67
N TYR A 14 -11.04 9.62 -8.41
CA TYR A 14 -10.04 9.74 -9.47
C TYR A 14 -10.53 10.51 -10.69
N ILE A 15 -11.79 10.33 -11.10
CA ILE A 15 -12.41 11.06 -12.22
C ILE A 15 -12.48 12.56 -11.90
N GLU A 16 -12.85 12.92 -10.68
CA GLU A 16 -13.00 14.31 -10.22
C GLU A 16 -11.68 14.95 -9.79
N ASN A 17 -10.55 14.23 -9.82
CA ASN A 17 -9.27 14.64 -9.25
C ASN A 17 -9.36 15.04 -7.76
N ASN A 18 -10.30 14.46 -7.04
CA ASN A 18 -10.46 14.62 -5.59
C ASN A 18 -9.66 13.54 -4.86
N THR A 19 -8.34 13.59 -4.98
CA THR A 19 -7.37 12.58 -4.50
C THR A 19 -6.45 13.21 -3.44
N GLY A 20 -6.99 13.72 -2.35
CA GLY A 20 -6.23 14.39 -1.29
C GLY A 20 -5.15 13.54 -0.61
N TRP A 21 -5.15 12.22 -0.84
CA TRP A 21 -4.09 11.30 -0.38
C TRP A 21 -2.90 11.22 -1.33
N ASP A 22 -3.06 11.67 -2.59
CA ASP A 22 -2.03 11.60 -3.63
C ASP A 22 -0.97 12.68 -3.41
N ILE A 23 0.29 12.26 -3.34
CA ILE A 23 1.43 13.17 -3.16
C ILE A 23 2.05 13.64 -4.48
N GLY A 24 1.53 13.18 -5.60
CA GLY A 24 1.95 13.58 -6.95
C GLY A 24 3.30 13.03 -7.44
N SER A 25 3.95 12.18 -6.65
CA SER A 25 5.26 11.61 -6.94
C SER A 25 5.47 10.27 -6.23
N VAL A 26 6.59 9.58 -6.54
CA VAL A 26 7.05 8.44 -5.75
C VAL A 26 7.26 8.85 -4.29
N THR A 27 6.83 7.99 -3.37
CA THR A 27 6.97 8.19 -1.93
C THR A 27 8.45 8.21 -1.55
N PRO A 28 8.99 9.33 -1.00
CA PRO A 28 10.44 9.45 -0.80
C PRO A 28 11.04 8.36 0.09
N ALA A 29 10.31 7.92 1.12
CA ALA A 29 10.73 6.83 2.00
C ALA A 29 10.83 5.49 1.24
N PHE A 30 9.85 5.18 0.40
CA PHE A 30 9.87 3.95 -0.41
C PHE A 30 10.87 4.02 -1.54
N LYS A 31 11.09 5.21 -2.11
CA LYS A 31 12.19 5.41 -3.07
C LYS A 31 13.52 5.04 -2.44
N GLN A 32 13.83 5.60 -1.27
CA GLN A 32 15.08 5.29 -0.56
C GLN A 32 15.18 3.79 -0.22
N TRP A 33 14.09 3.19 0.25
CA TRP A 33 14.05 1.76 0.55
C TRP A 33 14.34 0.91 -0.69
N ALA A 34 13.67 1.19 -1.82
CA ALA A 34 13.81 0.42 -3.05
C ALA A 34 15.21 0.59 -3.68
N ASP A 35 15.79 1.80 -3.63
CA ASP A 35 17.16 2.08 -4.11
C ASP A 35 18.22 1.24 -3.36
N ASN A 36 17.93 0.81 -2.14
CA ASN A 36 18.83 -0.01 -1.32
C ASN A 36 18.62 -1.52 -1.50
N LEU A 37 17.65 -1.97 -2.28
CA LEU A 37 17.45 -3.39 -2.55
C LEU A 37 18.59 -3.94 -3.42
N GLN A 38 19.30 -4.98 -2.92
CA GLN A 38 20.50 -5.51 -3.55
C GLN A 38 20.20 -6.48 -4.72
N LYS A 39 18.97 -6.92 -4.87
CA LYS A 39 18.56 -7.89 -5.90
C LYS A 39 17.17 -7.60 -6.43
N LYS A 40 16.91 -8.06 -7.65
CA LYS A 40 15.56 -8.07 -8.21
C LYS A 40 14.62 -8.82 -7.26
N SER A 41 13.48 -8.21 -6.95
CA SER A 41 12.50 -8.72 -6.00
C SER A 41 11.11 -8.67 -6.59
N LYS A 42 10.22 -9.50 -6.07
CA LYS A 42 8.82 -9.54 -6.44
C LYS A 42 7.99 -8.72 -5.47
N ILE A 43 7.40 -7.63 -5.94
CA ILE A 43 6.77 -6.60 -5.10
C ILE A 43 5.29 -6.48 -5.45
N LEU A 44 4.43 -6.50 -4.42
CA LEU A 44 3.02 -6.19 -4.53
C LEU A 44 2.73 -4.81 -3.93
N VAL A 45 1.97 -4.00 -4.66
CA VAL A 45 1.45 -2.71 -4.18
C VAL A 45 -0.07 -2.72 -4.21
N PRO A 46 -0.75 -2.93 -3.07
CA PRO A 46 -2.21 -2.86 -2.98
C PRO A 46 -2.70 -1.42 -2.90
N GLY A 47 -3.88 -1.14 -3.50
CA GLY A 47 -4.45 0.21 -3.54
C GLY A 47 -3.51 1.22 -4.22
N ALA A 48 -2.90 0.81 -5.33
CA ALA A 48 -1.76 1.50 -5.95
C ALA A 48 -2.09 2.89 -6.53
N GLY A 49 -3.36 3.23 -6.68
CA GLY A 49 -3.83 4.54 -7.13
C GLY A 49 -3.22 4.99 -8.45
N ASN A 50 -2.61 6.19 -8.46
CA ASN A 50 -1.94 6.74 -9.64
C ASN A 50 -0.63 6.02 -10.02
N GLY A 51 -0.16 5.07 -9.19
CA GLY A 51 0.92 4.14 -9.52
C GLY A 51 2.33 4.70 -9.43
N TYR A 52 2.58 5.80 -8.75
CA TYR A 52 3.93 6.37 -8.66
C TYR A 52 4.96 5.40 -8.09
N ASP A 53 4.65 4.74 -6.98
CA ASP A 53 5.55 3.79 -6.34
C ASP A 53 5.77 2.52 -7.20
N PRO A 54 4.73 1.81 -7.69
CA PRO A 54 4.94 0.62 -8.50
C PRO A 54 5.62 0.93 -9.84
N LEU A 55 5.38 2.08 -10.48
CA LEU A 55 6.10 2.51 -11.68
C LEU A 55 7.59 2.69 -11.36
N TYR A 56 7.90 3.36 -10.25
CA TYR A 56 9.29 3.52 -9.82
C TYR A 56 9.98 2.19 -9.55
N PHE A 57 9.34 1.28 -8.81
CA PHE A 57 9.94 -0.04 -8.53
C PHE A 57 10.16 -0.86 -9.82
N SER A 58 9.21 -0.78 -10.76
CA SER A 58 9.37 -1.41 -12.08
C SER A 58 10.53 -0.80 -12.87
N SER A 59 10.76 0.52 -12.79
CA SER A 59 11.89 1.19 -13.45
C SER A 59 13.25 0.76 -12.91
N LEU A 60 13.30 0.29 -11.66
CA LEU A 60 14.49 -0.33 -11.06
C LEU A 60 14.67 -1.81 -11.46
N GLY A 61 13.76 -2.37 -12.27
CA GLY A 61 13.84 -3.75 -12.77
C GLY A 61 13.25 -4.80 -11.83
N HIS A 62 12.51 -4.42 -10.79
CA HIS A 62 11.77 -5.36 -9.94
C HIS A 62 10.58 -5.96 -10.71
N ASP A 63 10.14 -7.17 -10.30
CA ASP A 63 8.89 -7.80 -10.78
C ASP A 63 7.73 -7.25 -9.94
N VAL A 64 7.00 -6.29 -10.51
CA VAL A 64 6.01 -5.52 -9.75
C VAL A 64 4.60 -5.84 -10.18
N THR A 65 3.75 -6.14 -9.21
CA THR A 65 2.29 -6.24 -9.37
C THR A 65 1.62 -5.11 -8.59
N ALA A 66 0.87 -4.28 -9.29
CA ALA A 66 0.05 -3.22 -8.72
C ALA A 66 -1.43 -3.57 -8.79
N ILE A 67 -2.15 -3.35 -7.71
CA ILE A 67 -3.58 -3.66 -7.63
C ILE A 67 -4.35 -2.41 -7.25
N ASP A 68 -5.41 -2.15 -7.98
CA ASP A 68 -6.44 -1.18 -7.60
C ASP A 68 -7.79 -1.64 -8.14
N PHE A 69 -8.88 -1.33 -7.47
CA PHE A 69 -10.21 -1.68 -7.99
C PHE A 69 -10.84 -0.52 -8.79
N SER A 70 -10.31 0.71 -8.67
CA SER A 70 -10.74 1.85 -9.49
C SER A 70 -10.28 1.67 -10.94
N GLU A 71 -11.23 1.72 -11.87
CA GLU A 71 -10.95 1.65 -13.29
C GLU A 71 -10.10 2.84 -13.78
N ALA A 72 -10.39 4.03 -13.28
CA ALA A 72 -9.68 5.25 -13.64
C ALA A 72 -8.20 5.19 -13.19
N ALA A 73 -7.94 4.74 -11.95
CA ALA A 73 -6.59 4.56 -11.44
C ALA A 73 -5.80 3.52 -12.27
N VAL A 74 -6.40 2.34 -12.49
CA VAL A 74 -5.80 1.26 -13.27
C VAL A 74 -5.50 1.69 -14.71
N SER A 75 -6.42 2.38 -15.38
CA SER A 75 -6.23 2.84 -16.75
C SER A 75 -5.09 3.84 -16.86
N LYS A 76 -5.02 4.79 -15.93
CA LYS A 76 -3.94 5.79 -15.86
C LYS A 76 -2.58 5.14 -15.62
N MET A 77 -2.51 4.19 -14.69
CA MET A 77 -1.28 3.46 -14.38
C MET A 77 -0.79 2.62 -15.56
N LYS A 78 -1.70 1.92 -16.27
CA LYS A 78 -1.37 1.15 -17.48
C LYS A 78 -0.85 2.05 -18.60
N SER A 79 -1.45 3.24 -18.80
CA SER A 79 -0.99 4.20 -19.80
C SER A 79 0.44 4.65 -19.53
N LYS A 80 0.71 5.06 -18.26
CA LYS A 80 2.05 5.48 -17.85
C LYS A 80 3.10 4.38 -18.00
N ALA A 81 2.78 3.15 -17.55
CA ALA A 81 3.68 2.02 -17.69
C ALA A 81 4.05 1.76 -19.16
N LYS A 82 3.07 1.86 -20.07
CA LYS A 82 3.29 1.73 -21.52
C LYS A 82 4.13 2.87 -22.08
N GLU A 83 3.85 4.11 -21.72
CA GLU A 83 4.58 5.30 -22.14
C GLU A 83 6.07 5.25 -21.73
N GLU A 84 6.33 4.72 -20.54
CA GLU A 84 7.68 4.59 -19.96
C GLU A 84 8.36 3.25 -20.32
N ASN A 85 7.71 2.38 -21.12
CA ASN A 85 8.17 1.02 -21.47
C ASN A 85 8.53 0.16 -20.25
N LEU A 86 7.71 0.21 -19.21
CA LEU A 86 7.90 -0.54 -17.97
C LEU A 86 7.10 -1.87 -17.99
N ASP A 87 7.73 -2.94 -17.51
CA ASP A 87 7.10 -4.25 -17.30
C ASP A 87 6.38 -4.27 -15.93
N LEU A 88 5.27 -3.53 -15.85
CA LEU A 88 4.44 -3.42 -14.67
C LEU A 88 3.14 -4.21 -14.85
N LYS A 89 2.91 -5.22 -14.00
CA LYS A 89 1.65 -5.96 -13.96
C LYS A 89 0.59 -5.17 -13.19
N VAL A 90 -0.40 -4.63 -13.91
CA VAL A 90 -1.51 -3.87 -13.30
C VAL A 90 -2.80 -4.68 -13.36
N ILE A 91 -3.37 -4.99 -12.18
CA ILE A 91 -4.57 -5.81 -12.03
C ILE A 91 -5.70 -4.95 -11.46
N ARG A 92 -6.84 -4.91 -12.17
CA ARG A 92 -8.08 -4.36 -11.61
C ARG A 92 -8.77 -5.45 -10.81
N CYS A 93 -8.77 -5.36 -9.49
CA CYS A 93 -9.54 -6.21 -8.61
C CYS A 93 -9.65 -5.62 -7.20
N ASP A 94 -10.62 -6.12 -6.43
CA ASP A 94 -10.62 -5.90 -4.99
C ASP A 94 -9.43 -6.67 -4.36
N PHE A 95 -8.69 -5.99 -3.49
CA PHE A 95 -7.61 -6.62 -2.72
C PHE A 95 -8.08 -7.82 -1.90
N PHE A 96 -9.31 -7.76 -1.42
CA PHE A 96 -9.91 -8.82 -0.62
C PHE A 96 -10.21 -10.11 -1.42
N ASP A 97 -10.13 -10.06 -2.75
CA ASP A 97 -10.28 -11.23 -3.64
C ASP A 97 -8.92 -11.84 -4.07
N MET A 98 -7.81 -11.41 -3.44
CA MET A 98 -6.47 -11.83 -3.84
C MET A 98 -6.08 -13.23 -3.36
N LEU A 99 -6.74 -13.76 -2.32
CA LEU A 99 -6.40 -15.07 -1.73
C LEU A 99 -6.40 -16.23 -2.75
N ASP A 100 -7.29 -16.16 -3.74
CA ASP A 100 -7.42 -17.21 -4.77
C ASP A 100 -6.45 -17.03 -5.94
N LYS A 101 -5.77 -15.89 -6.02
CA LYS A 101 -4.93 -15.52 -7.17
C LYS A 101 -3.44 -15.75 -6.93
N PHE A 102 -2.99 -15.54 -5.70
CA PHE A 102 -1.59 -15.62 -5.31
C PHE A 102 -1.46 -16.26 -3.93
N LYS A 103 -0.40 -17.00 -3.72
CA LYS A 103 -0.04 -17.58 -2.42
C LYS A 103 1.47 -17.68 -2.33
N ASN A 104 2.06 -17.14 -1.26
CA ASN A 104 3.50 -17.19 -1.01
C ASN A 104 4.32 -16.75 -2.24
N ASP A 105 3.90 -15.64 -2.87
CA ASP A 105 4.41 -15.27 -4.20
C ASP A 105 5.28 -13.99 -4.17
N PHE A 106 5.17 -13.17 -3.14
CA PHE A 106 5.82 -11.88 -3.08
C PHE A 106 6.92 -11.81 -2.02
N ASP A 107 8.05 -11.19 -2.37
CA ASP A 107 9.13 -10.88 -1.42
C ASP A 107 8.73 -9.70 -0.52
N TYR A 108 7.99 -8.75 -1.12
CA TYR A 108 7.52 -7.56 -0.43
C TYR A 108 6.07 -7.23 -0.78
N VAL A 109 5.32 -6.78 0.22
CA VAL A 109 4.11 -6.00 0.06
C VAL A 109 4.42 -4.58 0.51
N VAL A 110 4.12 -3.56 -0.30
CA VAL A 110 4.37 -2.16 0.03
C VAL A 110 3.04 -1.46 0.26
N GLU A 111 2.85 -0.93 1.46
CA GLU A 111 1.60 -0.35 1.96
C GLU A 111 1.73 1.15 2.14
N TYR A 112 0.89 1.91 1.45
CA TYR A 112 0.72 3.33 1.69
C TYR A 112 -0.70 3.81 1.42
N THR A 113 -1.31 4.45 2.39
CA THR A 113 -2.66 5.03 2.30
C THR A 113 -3.82 4.05 2.06
N PHE A 114 -3.55 2.77 1.84
CA PHE A 114 -4.61 1.76 1.64
C PHE A 114 -5.19 1.25 2.97
N TYR A 115 -4.34 0.92 3.97
CA TYR A 115 -4.79 0.42 5.27
C TYR A 115 -5.69 1.43 6.03
N CYS A 116 -5.44 2.72 5.87
CA CYS A 116 -6.30 3.76 6.44
C CYS A 116 -7.55 4.06 5.60
N ALA A 117 -7.61 3.58 4.37
CA ALA A 117 -8.75 3.76 3.48
C ALA A 117 -9.81 2.66 3.62
N ILE A 118 -9.43 1.45 4.03
CA ILE A 118 -10.35 0.35 4.26
C ILE A 118 -11.12 0.50 5.57
N ASP A 119 -12.37 -0.01 5.60
CA ASP A 119 -13.15 -0.07 6.83
C ASP A 119 -12.35 -0.82 7.92
N PRO A 120 -12.21 -0.26 9.14
CA PRO A 120 -11.46 -0.89 10.23
C PRO A 120 -11.91 -2.31 10.59
N ILE A 121 -13.17 -2.68 10.31
CA ILE A 121 -13.69 -4.04 10.49
C ILE A 121 -12.94 -5.07 9.63
N ASN A 122 -12.44 -4.65 8.47
CA ASN A 122 -11.72 -5.49 7.50
C ASN A 122 -10.21 -5.58 7.76
N ARG A 123 -9.65 -4.85 8.70
CA ARG A 123 -8.21 -4.79 8.95
C ARG A 123 -7.60 -6.13 9.38
N ASN A 124 -8.35 -6.98 10.10
CA ASN A 124 -7.87 -8.33 10.41
C ASN A 124 -7.74 -9.17 9.13
N ARG A 125 -8.75 -9.09 8.24
CA ARG A 125 -8.71 -9.77 6.94
C ARG A 125 -7.57 -9.26 6.06
N TYR A 126 -7.30 -7.95 6.09
CA TYR A 126 -6.13 -7.37 5.42
C TYR A 126 -4.82 -8.03 5.89
N VAL A 127 -4.61 -8.13 7.21
CA VAL A 127 -3.40 -8.78 7.78
C VAL A 127 -3.29 -10.23 7.33
N ASP A 128 -4.41 -10.97 7.32
CA ASP A 128 -4.46 -12.37 6.89
C ASP A 128 -4.07 -12.50 5.41
N ILE A 129 -4.58 -11.63 4.56
CA ILE A 129 -4.28 -11.61 3.12
C ILE A 129 -2.81 -11.27 2.88
N VAL A 130 -2.28 -10.20 3.49
CA VAL A 130 -0.87 -9.83 3.34
C VAL A 130 0.04 -10.98 3.73
N HIS A 131 -0.24 -11.62 4.86
CA HIS A 131 0.52 -12.79 5.31
C HIS A 131 0.46 -13.96 4.30
N HIS A 132 -0.71 -14.21 3.71
CA HIS A 132 -0.90 -15.27 2.71
C HIS A 132 -0.14 -14.99 1.40
N LEU A 133 -0.08 -13.74 0.97
CA LEU A 133 0.55 -13.31 -0.28
C LEU A 133 2.07 -13.31 -0.21
N LEU A 134 2.64 -12.96 0.94
CA LEU A 134 4.08 -12.95 1.16
C LEU A 134 4.66 -14.37 1.16
N ASN A 135 5.84 -14.54 0.58
CA ASN A 135 6.63 -15.77 0.71
C ASN A 135 7.14 -15.96 2.16
N ASP A 136 7.74 -17.12 2.49
CA ASP A 136 8.13 -17.49 3.86
C ASP A 136 9.20 -16.57 4.49
N ASN A 137 9.85 -15.71 3.73
CA ASN A 137 10.80 -14.71 4.21
C ASN A 137 10.41 -13.29 3.80
N GLY A 138 9.18 -13.14 3.31
CA GLY A 138 8.68 -11.87 2.79
C GLY A 138 8.42 -10.84 3.90
N ASN A 139 8.42 -9.58 3.50
CA ASN A 139 8.20 -8.47 4.41
C ASN A 139 7.06 -7.56 3.92
N LEU A 140 6.28 -7.08 4.86
CA LEU A 140 5.43 -5.90 4.65
C LEU A 140 6.26 -4.66 4.98
N ILE A 141 6.37 -3.76 4.01
CA ILE A 141 6.99 -2.44 4.15
C ILE A 141 5.85 -1.43 4.13
N ALA A 142 5.67 -0.70 5.21
CA ALA A 142 4.50 0.15 5.36
C ALA A 142 4.83 1.54 5.89
N LEU A 143 4.10 2.56 5.40
CA LEU A 143 3.94 3.85 6.07
C LEU A 143 2.51 3.92 6.60
N PHE A 144 2.33 3.61 7.87
CA PHE A 144 1.01 3.68 8.49
C PHE A 144 0.69 5.10 8.94
N LEU A 145 -0.50 5.56 8.54
CA LEU A 145 -1.07 6.87 8.85
C LEU A 145 -2.60 6.82 8.85
N PRO A 146 -3.32 7.85 9.34
CA PRO A 146 -2.86 8.91 10.23
C PRO A 146 -2.78 8.45 11.68
N LEU A 147 -1.65 8.67 12.34
CA LEU A 147 -1.43 8.24 13.74
C LEU A 147 -2.12 9.17 14.75
N ASN A 148 -2.18 10.47 14.42
CA ASN A 148 -2.68 11.53 15.31
C ASN A 148 -4.18 11.78 15.20
N LYS A 149 -4.88 11.09 14.27
CA LYS A 149 -6.33 11.23 14.09
C LYS A 149 -7.09 10.56 15.25
N ASP A 150 -8.19 11.17 15.68
CA ASP A 150 -9.11 10.53 16.63
C ASP A 150 -9.96 9.46 15.91
N ILE A 151 -10.24 8.36 16.61
CA ILE A 151 -11.08 7.27 16.06
C ILE A 151 -12.51 7.75 15.81
N SER A 152 -13.01 8.68 16.66
CA SER A 152 -14.35 9.26 16.54
C SER A 152 -14.57 10.11 15.29
N ASP A 153 -13.48 10.58 14.65
CA ASP A 153 -13.56 11.40 13.44
C ASP A 153 -13.95 10.60 12.18
N GLY A 154 -14.06 9.26 12.31
CA GLY A 154 -14.42 8.39 11.19
C GLY A 154 -13.38 8.41 10.07
N GLY A 155 -13.82 8.13 8.84
CA GLY A 155 -12.92 8.10 7.66
C GLY A 155 -13.66 8.03 6.34
N PRO A 156 -12.96 7.82 5.19
CA PRO A 156 -11.50 7.73 5.04
C PRO A 156 -10.78 9.10 5.09
N PRO A 157 -9.51 9.17 5.48
CA PRO A 157 -8.72 8.11 6.10
C PRO A 157 -9.21 7.81 7.53
N PHE A 158 -9.32 6.52 7.89
CA PHE A 158 -9.58 6.11 9.27
C PHE A 158 -8.31 6.18 10.11
N ALA A 159 -8.45 6.57 11.38
CA ALA A 159 -7.33 6.59 12.32
C ALA A 159 -6.60 5.24 12.37
N VAL A 160 -5.28 5.29 12.46
CA VAL A 160 -4.41 4.12 12.66
C VAL A 160 -3.63 4.34 13.94
N LYS A 161 -3.76 3.44 14.92
CA LYS A 161 -3.03 3.53 16.18
C LYS A 161 -1.90 2.52 16.23
N GLU A 162 -0.75 2.92 16.78
CA GLU A 162 0.40 2.02 16.92
C GLU A 162 0.04 0.75 17.69
N THR A 163 -0.74 0.88 18.77
CA THR A 163 -1.24 -0.25 19.54
C THR A 163 -2.14 -1.19 18.73
N GLU A 164 -2.88 -0.66 17.74
CA GLU A 164 -3.66 -1.49 16.82
C GLU A 164 -2.74 -2.28 15.89
N ILE A 165 -1.70 -1.63 15.33
CA ILE A 165 -0.71 -2.30 14.48
C ILE A 165 -0.05 -3.45 15.25
N GLU A 166 0.47 -3.17 16.45
CA GLU A 166 1.08 -4.18 17.30
C GLU A 166 0.15 -5.36 17.57
N ASN A 167 -1.08 -5.10 17.98
CA ASN A 167 -2.04 -6.15 18.32
C ASN A 167 -2.46 -6.99 17.11
N LYS A 168 -2.68 -6.38 15.95
CA LYS A 168 -3.18 -7.10 14.77
C LYS A 168 -2.07 -7.86 14.04
N PHE A 169 -0.86 -7.30 13.96
CA PHE A 169 0.23 -7.91 13.17
C PHE A 169 1.07 -8.89 13.97
N SER A 170 1.23 -8.73 15.31
CA SER A 170 2.18 -9.51 16.12
C SER A 170 1.99 -11.03 16.07
N LYS A 171 0.79 -11.52 15.79
CA LYS A 171 0.53 -12.97 15.66
C LYS A 171 1.12 -13.59 14.40
N LYS A 172 1.28 -12.81 13.35
CA LYS A 172 1.67 -13.27 12.01
C LYS A 172 2.99 -12.69 11.52
N PHE A 173 3.45 -11.63 12.16
CA PHE A 173 4.64 -10.89 11.76
C PHE A 173 5.54 -10.62 12.96
N ASP A 174 6.84 -10.61 12.70
CA ASP A 174 7.84 -10.07 13.60
C ASP A 174 8.12 -8.61 13.21
N LEU A 175 8.08 -7.71 14.18
CA LEU A 175 8.49 -6.32 13.96
C LEU A 175 10.02 -6.29 13.86
N ILE A 176 10.54 -5.96 12.68
CA ILE A 176 11.98 -5.82 12.44
C ILE A 176 12.43 -4.41 12.76
N ASP A 177 11.68 -3.40 12.31
CA ASP A 177 11.99 -2.00 12.56
C ASP A 177 10.74 -1.12 12.48
N SER A 178 10.72 -0.02 13.24
CA SER A 178 9.71 1.02 13.10
C SER A 178 10.21 2.38 13.57
N TYR A 179 10.06 3.41 12.74
CA TYR A 179 10.52 4.76 13.05
C TYR A 179 9.79 5.82 12.24
N MET A 180 9.80 7.06 12.74
CA MET A 180 9.37 8.21 11.95
C MET A 180 10.39 8.46 10.86
N HIS A 181 9.97 8.29 9.60
CA HIS A 181 10.93 8.34 8.50
C HIS A 181 11.36 9.78 8.20
N PRO A 182 12.67 10.08 8.12
CA PRO A 182 13.17 11.45 7.92
C PRO A 182 12.74 12.07 6.59
N LEU A 183 12.41 11.23 5.59
CA LEU A 183 11.92 11.63 4.28
C LEU A 183 10.39 11.64 4.19
N SER A 184 9.65 11.51 5.29
CA SER A 184 8.21 11.78 5.30
C SER A 184 7.95 13.19 4.77
N ILE A 185 6.93 13.32 3.90
CA ILE A 185 6.55 14.64 3.38
C ILE A 185 6.07 15.55 4.50
N ASP A 186 6.26 16.86 4.36
CA ASP A 186 6.00 17.82 5.45
C ASP A 186 4.56 17.75 5.99
N GLN A 187 3.58 17.45 5.11
CA GLN A 187 2.17 17.33 5.50
C GLN A 187 1.88 16.08 6.36
N ARG A 188 2.79 15.10 6.39
CA ARG A 188 2.63 13.82 7.09
C ARG A 188 3.68 13.56 8.16
N LYS A 189 4.68 14.46 8.29
CA LYS A 189 5.65 14.41 9.39
C LYS A 189 4.94 14.26 10.72
N GLU A 190 5.46 13.40 11.59
CA GLU A 190 4.91 13.08 12.91
C GLU A 190 3.51 12.46 12.90
N ASN A 191 2.94 12.20 11.71
CA ASN A 191 1.62 11.60 11.55
C ASN A 191 1.63 10.29 10.75
N GLU A 192 2.81 9.89 10.26
CA GLU A 192 3.05 8.58 9.65
C GLU A 192 4.32 7.95 10.21
N LYS A 193 4.36 6.61 10.25
CA LYS A 193 5.50 5.86 10.76
C LYS A 193 5.82 4.71 9.82
N PHE A 194 7.11 4.55 9.53
CA PHE A 194 7.64 3.47 8.70
C PHE A 194 7.75 2.19 9.50
N TYR A 195 7.35 1.07 8.90
CA TYR A 195 7.39 -0.25 9.51
C TYR A 195 8.00 -1.27 8.55
N ILE A 196 8.82 -2.15 9.09
CA ILE A 196 9.29 -3.38 8.44
C ILE A 196 8.78 -4.55 9.28
N LEU A 197 7.85 -5.30 8.71
CA LEU A 197 7.18 -6.42 9.36
C LEU A 197 7.47 -7.71 8.59
N LYS A 198 8.24 -8.62 9.17
CA LYS A 198 8.63 -9.89 8.55
C LYS A 198 7.59 -10.96 8.81
N LYS A 199 7.17 -11.70 7.78
CA LYS A 199 6.31 -12.87 7.91
C LYS A 199 6.95 -13.94 8.82
N LYS A 200 6.15 -14.48 9.77
CA LYS A 200 6.52 -15.60 10.65
C LYS A 200 6.41 -16.94 9.95
#